data_d42945e42b0b09914e78b865e186fb6f
#
_entry.id   d42945e42b0b09914e78b865e186fb6f
#
_cell.length_a   1.000
_cell.length_b   1.000
_cell.length_c   1.000
_cell.angle_alpha   90.00
_cell.angle_beta   90.00
_cell.angle_gamma   90.00
#
_symmetry.space_group_name_H-M   'P 1'
#
loop_
_entity.id
_entity.type
_entity.pdbx_description
1 polymer ?
#
loop_
_entity_poly.entity_id
_entity_poly.type
_entity_poly.pdbx_seq_one_letter_code
_entity_poly.pdbx_strand_id
1 'polypeptide(L)'
;MDRDFLKGAAVLGIAGIIVKILGAVYRLPLSNIIKSEGMGYYQTAYPLYTLLLTISTAGFPIAIAKLVSERRAIGDYKNAFKVFKVALMGLFLGGVITSLFVLVQADNIVNRLGNSNAYYSLIALVPALFFVPIMAAFRGFYQGRQSMTPTALSQIVEQFFRVVVGLFLTYLLLDRGIPMAAGGASFGGSMGALAGLIVISIVYIRGRGTVKEELSLTKISDDYRVNQIIKDLLLISIPITIGASVVPIMDTIDLVIVLKQLQSIGYTEELANGLYGNLKGMASTLINLPQVLSVAIAISLVPAISRANARKNRREMEDIISSGIRITLLIGLPAALGLYALARPIIELLYYKNDMDTIINTAKLLSILSFGVIFLTLVQSLSAILQGLGRPIVPAVNLFVGAVAKVILSYTLTRIPQINIYGAAFSTVTAYGIASILDLISVKKYAKMKLDVMSVFIKPFISAVGMALLAFLSYSFLVARLGSKLSTVVAIVVGVILYAVLLLVTGSISSEDLGLLPKGDKLGKLVDKFKLIK
;
A
#
# COMPACT_ATOMS: atom_id res chain seq x y z
N MET A 1 -24.78 15.94 -1.73
CA MET A 1 -23.71 15.24 -1.04
C MET A 1 -23.13 16.20 -0.01
N ASP A 2 -23.16 15.85 1.26
CA ASP A 2 -22.87 16.75 2.37
C ASP A 2 -21.41 17.25 2.29
N ARG A 3 -21.19 18.56 2.36
CA ARG A 3 -19.84 19.17 2.29
C ARG A 3 -18.89 18.59 3.35
N ASP A 4 -19.44 18.21 4.49
CA ASP A 4 -18.67 17.69 5.61
C ASP A 4 -18.22 16.24 5.38
N PHE A 5 -19.01 15.42 4.67
CA PHE A 5 -18.60 14.08 4.25
C PHE A 5 -17.41 14.13 3.28
N LEU A 6 -17.45 15.05 2.28
CA LEU A 6 -16.35 15.22 1.32
C LEU A 6 -15.05 15.70 2.01
N LYS A 7 -15.17 16.63 2.95
CA LYS A 7 -14.03 17.09 3.76
C LYS A 7 -13.44 15.94 4.59
N GLY A 8 -14.30 15.14 5.22
CA GLY A 8 -13.87 13.98 6.01
C GLY A 8 -13.12 12.93 5.17
N ALA A 9 -13.65 12.59 3.99
CA ALA A 9 -13.00 11.67 3.05
C ALA A 9 -11.64 12.19 2.58
N ALA A 10 -11.54 13.50 2.30
CA ALA A 10 -10.27 14.14 1.92
C ALA A 10 -9.24 14.08 3.06
N VAL A 11 -9.65 14.31 4.31
CA VAL A 11 -8.77 14.22 5.49
C VAL A 11 -8.20 12.81 5.65
N LEU A 12 -9.03 11.77 5.53
CA LEU A 12 -8.56 10.37 5.56
C LEU A 12 -7.64 10.04 4.39
N GLY A 13 -7.95 10.52 3.18
CA GLY A 13 -7.11 10.31 2.00
C GLY A 13 -5.73 10.92 2.17
N ILE A 14 -5.64 12.16 2.65
CA ILE A 14 -4.36 12.85 2.93
C ILE A 14 -3.59 12.12 4.04
N ALA A 15 -4.26 11.73 5.13
CA ALA A 15 -3.63 10.95 6.19
C ALA A 15 -3.05 9.62 5.66
N GLY A 16 -3.80 8.91 4.80
CA GLY A 16 -3.33 7.68 4.16
C GLY A 16 -2.08 7.88 3.29
N ILE A 17 -2.00 8.99 2.55
CA ILE A 17 -0.81 9.35 1.76
C ILE A 17 0.39 9.63 2.68
N ILE A 18 0.20 10.44 3.73
CA ILE A 18 1.26 10.76 4.71
C ILE A 18 1.79 9.47 5.35
N VAL A 19 0.90 8.57 5.79
CA VAL A 19 1.26 7.27 6.39
C VAL A 19 2.09 6.42 5.43
N LYS A 20 1.72 6.35 4.15
CA LYS A 20 2.48 5.61 3.13
C LYS A 20 3.86 6.20 2.88
N ILE A 21 3.97 7.53 2.78
CA ILE A 21 5.25 8.23 2.61
C ILE A 21 6.16 7.97 3.82
N LEU A 22 5.65 8.15 5.04
CA LEU A 22 6.41 7.88 6.27
C LEU A 22 6.88 6.43 6.33
N GLY A 23 6.03 5.47 5.93
CA GLY A 23 6.38 4.05 5.88
C GLY A 23 7.49 3.73 4.87
N ALA A 24 7.49 4.39 3.71
CA ALA A 24 8.55 4.23 2.72
C ALA A 24 9.86 4.89 3.18
N VAL A 25 9.78 6.11 3.72
CA VAL A 25 10.94 6.84 4.29
C VAL A 25 11.57 6.07 5.45
N TYR A 26 10.78 5.39 6.27
CA TYR A 26 11.27 4.54 7.36
C TYR A 26 12.20 3.42 6.89
N ARG A 27 11.86 2.77 5.77
CA ARG A 27 12.58 1.59 5.30
C ARG A 27 13.99 1.90 4.79
N LEU A 28 14.24 3.12 4.30
CA LEU A 28 15.55 3.51 3.79
C LEU A 28 16.63 3.56 4.87
N PRO A 29 16.50 4.33 5.97
CA PRO A 29 17.48 4.29 7.05
C PRO A 29 17.52 2.92 7.74
N LEU A 30 16.37 2.26 7.90
CA LEU A 30 16.31 0.94 8.51
C LEU A 30 17.22 -0.06 7.78
N SER A 31 17.11 -0.17 6.46
CA SER A 31 17.91 -1.09 5.65
C SER A 31 19.41 -0.76 5.62
N ASN A 32 19.78 0.49 5.89
CA ASN A 32 21.19 0.87 6.08
C ASN A 32 21.73 0.52 7.48
N ILE A 33 20.85 0.36 8.48
CA ILE A 33 21.23 -0.02 9.85
C ILE A 33 21.32 -1.54 9.97
N ILE A 34 20.24 -2.27 9.63
CA ILE A 34 20.15 -3.72 9.82
C ILE A 34 20.53 -4.54 8.58
N LYS A 35 20.88 -3.88 7.47
CA LYS A 35 21.30 -4.48 6.20
C LYS A 35 20.25 -5.45 5.61
N SER A 36 20.65 -6.24 4.62
CA SER A 36 19.81 -7.25 3.96
C SER A 36 19.29 -8.31 4.91
N GLU A 37 20.16 -8.79 5.79
CA GLU A 37 19.85 -9.84 6.78
C GLU A 37 18.73 -9.40 7.72
N GLY A 38 18.89 -8.28 8.41
CA GLY A 38 17.87 -7.75 9.32
C GLY A 38 16.57 -7.36 8.62
N MET A 39 16.67 -6.84 7.36
CA MET A 39 15.48 -6.60 6.54
C MET A 39 14.74 -7.90 6.22
N GLY A 40 15.44 -9.01 6.05
CA GLY A 40 14.82 -10.32 5.89
C GLY A 40 14.05 -10.75 7.14
N TYR A 41 14.62 -10.63 8.34
CA TYR A 41 13.92 -10.94 9.60
C TYR A 41 12.69 -10.06 9.81
N TYR A 42 12.82 -8.75 9.57
CA TYR A 42 11.70 -7.82 9.62
C TYR A 42 10.60 -8.20 8.64
N GLN A 43 10.96 -8.52 7.38
CA GLN A 43 10.00 -8.86 6.33
C GLN A 43 9.44 -10.28 6.44
N THR A 44 10.04 -11.15 7.22
CA THR A 44 9.47 -12.47 7.57
C THR A 44 8.31 -12.33 8.56
N ALA A 45 8.45 -11.47 9.57
CA ALA A 45 7.41 -11.27 10.58
C ALA A 45 6.21 -10.44 10.03
N TYR A 46 6.47 -9.50 9.10
CA TYR A 46 5.47 -8.53 8.68
C TYR A 46 4.27 -9.10 7.92
N PRO A 47 4.40 -10.03 6.94
CA PRO A 47 3.26 -10.67 6.28
C PRO A 47 2.37 -11.46 7.24
N LEU A 48 2.97 -12.19 8.17
CA LEU A 48 2.23 -12.94 9.20
C LEU A 48 1.42 -11.99 10.10
N TYR A 49 2.07 -10.93 10.57
CA TYR A 49 1.43 -9.89 11.36
C TYR A 49 0.26 -9.26 10.59
N THR A 50 0.46 -8.86 9.33
CA THR A 50 -0.58 -8.22 8.53
C THR A 50 -1.73 -9.17 8.21
N LEU A 51 -1.46 -10.45 8.00
CA LEU A 51 -2.49 -11.48 7.81
C LEU A 51 -3.37 -11.60 9.06
N LEU A 52 -2.76 -11.83 10.22
CA LEU A 52 -3.49 -11.97 11.49
C LEU A 52 -4.26 -10.70 11.84
N LEU A 53 -3.65 -9.54 11.63
CA LEU A 53 -4.28 -8.26 11.85
C LEU A 53 -5.49 -8.06 10.91
N THR A 54 -5.35 -8.39 9.63
CA THR A 54 -6.44 -8.27 8.65
C THR A 54 -7.60 -9.17 9.02
N ILE A 55 -7.34 -10.42 9.37
CA ILE A 55 -8.38 -11.36 9.83
C ILE A 55 -9.11 -10.81 11.07
N SER A 56 -8.36 -10.21 11.99
CA SER A 56 -8.92 -9.72 13.25
C SER A 56 -9.66 -8.39 13.12
N THR A 57 -9.34 -7.54 12.11
CA THR A 57 -9.77 -6.14 12.13
C THR A 57 -10.35 -5.59 10.83
N ALA A 58 -10.08 -6.15 9.65
CA ALA A 58 -10.32 -5.43 8.40
C ALA A 58 -11.78 -5.03 8.15
N GLY A 59 -12.72 -5.92 8.38
CA GLY A 59 -14.15 -5.66 8.15
C GLY A 59 -14.85 -4.92 9.29
N PHE A 60 -14.31 -4.97 10.51
CA PHE A 60 -14.99 -4.47 11.70
C PHE A 60 -15.19 -2.95 11.72
N PRO A 61 -14.20 -2.09 11.39
CA PRO A 61 -14.43 -0.65 11.36
C PRO A 61 -15.55 -0.25 10.41
N ILE A 62 -15.66 -0.93 9.27
CA ILE A 62 -16.70 -0.68 8.27
C ILE A 62 -18.07 -1.13 8.80
N ALA A 63 -18.13 -2.31 9.40
CA ALA A 63 -19.35 -2.83 10.01
C ALA A 63 -19.86 -1.94 11.15
N ILE A 64 -18.95 -1.53 12.04
CA ILE A 64 -19.26 -0.61 13.14
C ILE A 64 -19.76 0.73 12.59
N ALA A 65 -19.03 1.31 11.63
CA ALA A 65 -19.38 2.59 11.03
C ALA A 65 -20.77 2.55 10.39
N LYS A 66 -21.09 1.48 9.66
CA LYS A 66 -22.40 1.29 9.04
C LYS A 66 -23.51 1.21 10.12
N LEU A 67 -23.42 0.28 11.06
CA LEU A 67 -24.45 0.07 12.08
C LEU A 67 -24.63 1.29 12.99
N VAL A 68 -23.54 1.95 13.39
CA VAL A 68 -23.58 3.19 14.16
C VAL A 68 -24.27 4.30 13.37
N SER A 69 -23.93 4.47 12.09
CA SER A 69 -24.53 5.49 11.22
C SER A 69 -26.03 5.24 11.00
N GLU A 70 -26.44 4.00 10.73
CA GLU A 70 -27.85 3.61 10.56
C GLU A 70 -28.69 3.93 11.80
N ARG A 71 -28.19 3.55 12.99
CA ARG A 71 -28.90 3.83 14.25
C ARG A 71 -28.97 5.32 14.58
N ARG A 72 -27.89 6.05 14.29
CA ARG A 72 -27.89 7.52 14.47
C ARG A 72 -28.86 8.22 13.53
N ALA A 73 -29.01 7.75 12.29
CA ALA A 73 -29.92 8.34 11.31
C ALA A 73 -31.39 8.30 11.73
N ILE A 74 -31.80 7.30 12.53
CA ILE A 74 -33.14 7.19 13.09
C ILE A 74 -33.26 7.79 14.50
N GLY A 75 -32.21 8.42 15.03
CA GLY A 75 -32.21 9.03 16.35
C GLY A 75 -32.02 8.04 17.52
N ASP A 76 -31.61 6.79 17.23
CA ASP A 76 -31.35 5.74 18.23
C ASP A 76 -29.88 5.74 18.67
N TYR A 77 -29.52 6.78 19.41
CA TYR A 77 -28.13 6.95 19.86
C TYR A 77 -27.70 5.93 20.91
N LYS A 78 -28.66 5.39 21.71
CA LYS A 78 -28.36 4.35 22.72
C LYS A 78 -27.90 3.05 22.06
N ASN A 79 -28.60 2.57 21.04
CA ASN A 79 -28.20 1.37 20.31
C ASN A 79 -26.97 1.61 19.43
N ALA A 80 -26.79 2.81 18.86
CA ALA A 80 -25.54 3.18 18.20
C ALA A 80 -24.33 3.02 19.13
N PHE A 81 -24.46 3.48 20.39
CA PHE A 81 -23.41 3.33 21.40
C PHE A 81 -23.26 1.88 21.90
N LYS A 82 -24.38 1.13 21.98
CA LYS A 82 -24.36 -0.30 22.33
C LYS A 82 -23.59 -1.12 21.29
N VAL A 83 -23.78 -0.83 19.98
CA VAL A 83 -22.99 -1.43 18.89
C VAL A 83 -21.49 -1.20 19.11
N PHE A 84 -21.08 0.03 19.40
CA PHE A 84 -19.67 0.33 19.68
C PHE A 84 -19.13 -0.48 20.86
N LYS A 85 -19.85 -0.55 21.99
CA LYS A 85 -19.42 -1.30 23.17
C LYS A 85 -19.28 -2.81 22.89
N VAL A 86 -20.26 -3.39 22.21
CA VAL A 86 -20.25 -4.82 21.86
C VAL A 86 -19.08 -5.12 20.93
N ALA A 87 -18.87 -4.28 19.92
CA ALA A 87 -17.74 -4.42 19.00
C ALA A 87 -16.39 -4.23 19.70
N LEU A 88 -16.27 -3.24 20.59
CA LEU A 88 -15.06 -3.00 21.39
C LEU A 88 -14.70 -4.21 22.24
N MET A 89 -15.68 -4.81 22.92
CA MET A 89 -15.45 -6.01 23.73
C MET A 89 -15.06 -7.21 22.86
N GLY A 90 -15.74 -7.41 21.74
CA GLY A 90 -15.42 -8.50 20.79
C GLY A 90 -14.00 -8.35 20.23
N LEU A 91 -13.61 -7.14 19.81
CA LEU A 91 -12.27 -6.86 19.28
C LEU A 91 -11.19 -6.90 20.36
N PHE A 92 -11.50 -6.50 21.60
CA PHE A 92 -10.62 -6.69 22.75
C PHE A 92 -10.33 -8.18 22.99
N LEU A 93 -11.37 -9.02 23.06
CA LEU A 93 -11.20 -10.47 23.25
C LEU A 93 -10.46 -11.11 22.05
N GLY A 94 -10.81 -10.73 20.83
CA GLY A 94 -10.11 -11.16 19.62
C GLY A 94 -8.63 -10.78 19.64
N GLY A 95 -8.30 -9.56 20.06
CA GLY A 95 -6.92 -9.09 20.23
C GLY A 95 -6.15 -9.89 21.28
N VAL A 96 -6.77 -10.20 22.42
CA VAL A 96 -6.16 -11.08 23.43
C VAL A 96 -5.88 -12.47 22.88
N ILE A 97 -6.87 -13.08 22.23
CA ILE A 97 -6.74 -14.45 21.68
C ILE A 97 -5.64 -14.50 20.62
N THR A 98 -5.63 -13.57 19.67
CA THR A 98 -4.61 -13.54 18.59
C THR A 98 -3.22 -13.26 19.14
N SER A 99 -3.08 -12.35 20.11
CA SER A 99 -1.80 -12.07 20.76
C SER A 99 -1.26 -13.27 21.55
N LEU A 100 -2.09 -13.92 22.35
CA LEU A 100 -1.70 -15.12 23.09
C LEU A 100 -1.35 -16.28 22.15
N PHE A 101 -2.12 -16.47 21.07
CA PHE A 101 -1.83 -17.48 20.07
C PHE A 101 -0.43 -17.30 19.47
N VAL A 102 -0.11 -16.06 19.02
CA VAL A 102 1.20 -15.78 18.44
C VAL A 102 2.30 -15.89 19.49
N LEU A 103 2.07 -15.41 20.72
CA LEU A 103 3.04 -15.50 21.81
C LEU A 103 3.46 -16.95 22.08
N VAL A 104 2.49 -17.87 22.13
CA VAL A 104 2.76 -19.30 22.40
C VAL A 104 3.34 -20.02 21.19
N GLN A 105 2.95 -19.62 19.98
CA GLN A 105 3.33 -20.32 18.74
C GLN A 105 4.48 -19.66 17.99
N ALA A 106 5.02 -18.53 18.45
CA ALA A 106 6.01 -17.75 17.71
C ALA A 106 7.22 -18.58 17.27
N ASP A 107 7.79 -19.36 18.18
CA ASP A 107 8.94 -20.20 17.90
C ASP A 107 8.61 -21.29 16.86
N ASN A 108 7.51 -21.99 17.03
CA ASN A 108 7.03 -22.99 16.06
C ASN A 108 6.76 -22.38 14.67
N ILE A 109 6.23 -21.18 14.62
CA ILE A 109 5.92 -20.49 13.35
C ILE A 109 7.21 -20.19 12.60
N VAL A 110 8.19 -19.52 13.24
CA VAL A 110 9.42 -19.11 12.58
C VAL A 110 10.31 -20.30 12.19
N ASN A 111 10.35 -21.36 13.02
CA ASN A 111 11.08 -22.58 12.71
C ASN A 111 10.47 -23.32 11.49
N ARG A 112 9.14 -23.40 11.39
CA ARG A 112 8.46 -23.98 10.21
C ARG A 112 8.66 -23.18 8.94
N LEU A 113 8.93 -21.87 9.06
CA LEU A 113 9.27 -21.01 7.92
C LEU A 113 10.72 -21.17 7.48
N GLY A 114 11.57 -21.83 8.30
CA GLY A 114 13.00 -21.89 8.07
C GLY A 114 13.68 -20.54 8.27
N ASN A 115 13.25 -19.78 9.30
CA ASN A 115 13.83 -18.48 9.64
C ASN A 115 13.72 -18.20 11.16
N SER A 116 14.46 -18.99 11.93
CA SER A 116 14.42 -18.98 13.40
C SER A 116 14.76 -17.62 14.01
N ASN A 117 15.68 -16.89 13.39
CA ASN A 117 16.11 -15.56 13.85
C ASN A 117 15.04 -14.46 13.66
N ALA A 118 13.98 -14.71 12.88
CA ALA A 118 12.84 -13.81 12.79
C ALA A 118 11.93 -13.81 14.04
N TYR A 119 12.22 -14.67 15.02
CA TYR A 119 11.49 -14.76 16.29
C TYR A 119 11.35 -13.41 16.99
N TYR A 120 12.46 -12.68 17.14
CA TYR A 120 12.44 -11.37 17.81
C TYR A 120 11.56 -10.35 17.08
N SER A 121 11.55 -10.38 15.75
CA SER A 121 10.69 -9.52 14.94
C SER A 121 9.21 -9.88 15.08
N LEU A 122 8.88 -11.17 15.17
CA LEU A 122 7.50 -11.64 15.32
C LEU A 122 6.97 -11.32 16.72
N ILE A 123 7.73 -11.64 17.77
CA ILE A 123 7.36 -11.36 19.18
C ILE A 123 7.15 -9.86 19.42
N ALA A 124 7.99 -9.04 18.83
CA ALA A 124 7.92 -7.58 18.95
C ALA A 124 6.60 -6.99 18.38
N LEU A 125 5.92 -7.69 17.47
CA LEU A 125 4.64 -7.29 16.89
C LEU A 125 3.41 -7.81 17.67
N VAL A 126 3.61 -8.72 18.65
CA VAL A 126 2.50 -9.28 19.45
C VAL A 126 1.67 -8.21 20.16
N PRO A 127 2.26 -7.19 20.83
CA PRO A 127 1.46 -6.12 21.44
C PRO A 127 0.60 -5.35 20.43
N ALA A 128 1.04 -5.19 19.19
CA ALA A 128 0.24 -4.54 18.16
C ALA A 128 -1.01 -5.35 17.81
N LEU A 129 -0.95 -6.69 17.81
CA LEU A 129 -2.11 -7.57 17.60
C LEU A 129 -3.19 -7.37 18.68
N PHE A 130 -2.82 -6.89 19.85
CA PHE A 130 -3.76 -6.50 20.91
C PHE A 130 -4.28 -5.07 20.75
N PHE A 131 -3.41 -4.09 20.50
CA PHE A 131 -3.81 -2.67 20.49
C PHE A 131 -4.60 -2.28 19.25
N VAL A 132 -4.26 -2.83 18.07
CA VAL A 132 -4.90 -2.43 16.81
C VAL A 132 -6.37 -2.81 16.71
N PRO A 133 -6.84 -4.01 17.16
CA PRO A 133 -8.26 -4.32 17.19
C PRO A 133 -9.08 -3.34 18.05
N ILE A 134 -8.56 -2.98 19.23
CA ILE A 134 -9.21 -2.00 20.11
C ILE A 134 -9.31 -0.64 19.40
N MET A 135 -8.22 -0.16 18.81
CA MET A 135 -8.19 1.08 18.05
C MET A 135 -9.14 1.06 16.85
N ALA A 136 -9.30 -0.11 16.18
CA ALA A 136 -10.21 -0.31 15.08
C ALA A 136 -11.69 -0.09 15.49
N ALA A 137 -12.07 -0.49 16.70
CA ALA A 137 -13.41 -0.22 17.24
C ALA A 137 -13.67 1.29 17.37
N PHE A 138 -12.73 2.04 17.94
CA PHE A 138 -12.84 3.49 18.05
C PHE A 138 -12.90 4.17 16.68
N ARG A 139 -12.04 3.75 15.74
CA ARG A 139 -12.06 4.29 14.37
C ARG A 139 -13.39 4.06 13.67
N GLY A 140 -13.95 2.84 13.77
CA GLY A 140 -15.28 2.53 13.25
C GLY A 140 -16.39 3.38 13.89
N PHE A 141 -16.34 3.58 15.21
CA PHE A 141 -17.30 4.43 15.93
C PHE A 141 -17.27 5.88 15.43
N TYR A 142 -16.07 6.48 15.31
CA TYR A 142 -15.95 7.85 14.81
C TYR A 142 -16.35 7.99 13.35
N GLN A 143 -15.99 7.03 12.50
CA GLN A 143 -16.41 6.99 11.10
C GLN A 143 -17.95 6.90 10.99
N GLY A 144 -18.60 6.09 11.82
CA GLY A 144 -20.07 6.00 11.88
C GLY A 144 -20.75 7.29 12.37
N ARG A 145 -20.02 8.14 13.11
CA ARG A 145 -20.45 9.50 13.49
C ARG A 145 -20.11 10.55 12.43
N GLN A 146 -19.60 10.15 11.27
CA GLN A 146 -19.10 11.03 10.21
C GLN A 146 -17.95 11.96 10.65
N SER A 147 -17.25 11.61 11.72
CA SER A 147 -16.10 12.35 12.26
C SER A 147 -14.80 11.62 11.89
N MET A 148 -14.15 12.04 10.79
CA MET A 148 -12.98 11.35 10.25
C MET A 148 -11.65 11.79 10.87
N THR A 149 -11.62 12.99 11.46
CA THR A 149 -10.40 13.59 12.05
C THR A 149 -9.75 12.73 13.14
N PRO A 150 -10.49 12.13 14.10
CA PRO A 150 -9.89 11.26 15.11
C PRO A 150 -9.19 10.05 14.50
N THR A 151 -9.78 9.45 13.46
CA THR A 151 -9.20 8.33 12.73
C THR A 151 -7.92 8.76 12.02
N ALA A 152 -7.93 9.86 11.28
CA ALA A 152 -6.78 10.39 10.57
C ALA A 152 -5.63 10.73 11.53
N LEU A 153 -5.91 11.41 12.63
CA LEU A 153 -4.93 11.77 13.64
C LEU A 153 -4.28 10.52 14.26
N SER A 154 -5.10 9.51 14.63
CA SER A 154 -4.58 8.27 15.21
C SER A 154 -3.67 7.52 14.22
N GLN A 155 -3.97 7.53 12.91
CA GLN A 155 -3.14 6.91 11.88
C GLN A 155 -1.78 7.61 11.70
N ILE A 156 -1.79 8.93 11.67
CA ILE A 156 -0.54 9.72 11.52
C ILE A 156 0.34 9.52 12.75
N VAL A 157 -0.21 9.61 13.96
CA VAL A 157 0.54 9.42 15.21
C VAL A 157 1.05 7.98 15.33
N GLU A 158 0.23 6.98 15.00
CA GLU A 158 0.66 5.58 14.93
C GLU A 158 1.89 5.43 14.05
N GLN A 159 1.85 5.98 12.83
CA GLN A 159 2.95 5.85 11.89
C GLN A 159 4.20 6.64 12.31
N PHE A 160 4.01 7.82 12.90
CA PHE A 160 5.11 8.62 13.42
C PHE A 160 5.87 7.88 14.53
N PHE A 161 5.16 7.36 15.52
CA PHE A 161 5.79 6.60 16.61
C PHE A 161 6.40 5.29 16.12
N ARG A 162 5.79 4.60 15.16
CA ARG A 162 6.39 3.43 14.50
C ARG A 162 7.76 3.76 13.93
N VAL A 163 7.89 4.89 13.22
CA VAL A 163 9.16 5.31 12.61
C VAL A 163 10.18 5.68 13.67
N VAL A 164 9.83 6.58 14.58
CA VAL A 164 10.76 7.13 15.58
C VAL A 164 11.24 6.04 16.53
N VAL A 165 10.31 5.31 17.15
CA VAL A 165 10.65 4.26 18.12
C VAL A 165 11.31 3.07 17.44
N GLY A 166 10.84 2.69 16.23
CA GLY A 166 11.45 1.61 15.47
C GLY A 166 12.91 1.89 15.13
N LEU A 167 13.24 3.06 14.59
CA LEU A 167 14.64 3.43 14.28
C LEU A 167 15.48 3.56 15.56
N PHE A 168 14.94 4.17 16.60
CA PHE A 168 15.64 4.34 17.87
C PHE A 168 16.01 2.98 18.49
N LEU A 169 15.04 2.06 18.61
CA LEU A 169 15.29 0.73 19.18
C LEU A 169 16.17 -0.13 18.28
N THR A 170 16.04 0.01 16.96
CA THR A 170 16.94 -0.67 16.02
C THR A 170 18.38 -0.29 16.29
N TYR A 171 18.65 1.02 16.42
CA TYR A 171 20.00 1.52 16.70
C TYR A 171 20.50 1.07 18.09
N LEU A 172 19.67 1.17 19.11
CA LEU A 172 20.01 0.78 20.48
C LEU A 172 20.32 -0.71 20.64
N LEU A 173 19.63 -1.56 19.86
CA LEU A 173 19.77 -3.02 19.95
C LEU A 173 20.79 -3.60 18.97
N LEU A 174 21.44 -2.77 18.15
CA LEU A 174 22.37 -3.22 17.13
C LEU A 174 23.55 -3.99 17.70
N ASP A 175 24.08 -3.56 18.85
CA ASP A 175 25.19 -4.21 19.55
C ASP A 175 24.81 -5.59 20.14
N ARG A 176 23.50 -5.88 20.25
CA ARG A 176 22.99 -7.18 20.69
C ARG A 176 22.75 -8.16 19.55
N GLY A 177 23.08 -7.76 18.32
CA GLY A 177 22.95 -8.57 17.11
C GLY A 177 21.81 -8.15 16.19
N ILE A 178 21.96 -8.49 14.92
CA ILE A 178 21.00 -8.12 13.85
C ILE A 178 19.57 -8.61 14.10
N PRO A 179 19.34 -9.87 14.60
CA PRO A 179 17.99 -10.33 14.90
C PRO A 179 17.27 -9.49 15.97
N MET A 180 18.01 -9.08 17.03
CA MET A 180 17.47 -8.20 18.08
C MET A 180 17.18 -6.79 17.54
N ALA A 181 18.06 -6.24 16.71
CA ALA A 181 17.87 -4.95 16.07
C ALA A 181 16.62 -4.95 15.14
N ALA A 182 16.42 -6.03 14.37
CA ALA A 182 15.21 -6.23 13.56
C ALA A 182 13.94 -6.36 14.42
N GLY A 183 14.06 -6.99 15.60
CA GLY A 183 13.02 -7.00 16.63
C GLY A 183 12.68 -5.59 17.12
N GLY A 184 13.68 -4.76 17.37
CA GLY A 184 13.51 -3.34 17.73
C GLY A 184 12.75 -2.54 16.65
N ALA A 185 13.11 -2.76 15.38
CA ALA A 185 12.39 -2.19 14.25
C ALA A 185 10.90 -2.59 14.26
N SER A 186 10.62 -3.87 14.46
CA SER A 186 9.26 -4.42 14.51
C SER A 186 8.48 -3.90 15.71
N PHE A 187 9.12 -3.74 16.88
CA PHE A 187 8.50 -3.18 18.09
C PHE A 187 8.03 -1.74 17.91
N GLY A 188 8.67 -0.98 17.01
CA GLY A 188 8.15 0.31 16.55
C GLY A 188 6.69 0.23 16.09
N GLY A 189 6.27 -0.88 15.46
CA GLY A 189 4.87 -1.14 15.11
C GLY A 189 3.94 -1.24 16.32
N SER A 190 4.38 -1.92 17.37
CA SER A 190 3.63 -2.06 18.63
C SER A 190 3.51 -0.73 19.38
N MET A 191 4.59 0.03 19.44
CA MET A 191 4.58 1.35 20.08
C MET A 191 3.76 2.37 19.26
N GLY A 192 3.82 2.28 17.94
CA GLY A 192 2.93 3.06 17.08
C GLY A 192 1.46 2.76 17.34
N ALA A 193 1.09 1.47 17.40
CA ALA A 193 -0.27 1.05 17.70
C ALA A 193 -0.74 1.53 19.07
N LEU A 194 0.10 1.45 20.09
CA LEU A 194 -0.17 1.99 21.42
C LEU A 194 -0.38 3.51 21.37
N ALA A 195 0.49 4.26 20.72
CA ALA A 195 0.38 5.71 20.59
C ALA A 195 -0.91 6.13 19.85
N GLY A 196 -1.25 5.43 18.75
CA GLY A 196 -2.51 5.65 18.03
C GLY A 196 -3.74 5.36 18.87
N LEU A 197 -3.70 4.29 19.68
CA LEU A 197 -4.76 3.94 20.62
C LEU A 197 -4.90 5.00 21.73
N ILE A 198 -3.79 5.47 22.30
CA ILE A 198 -3.80 6.53 23.32
C ILE A 198 -4.46 7.79 22.77
N VAL A 199 -4.05 8.24 21.57
CA VAL A 199 -4.60 9.46 20.95
C VAL A 199 -6.10 9.34 20.74
N ILE A 200 -6.59 8.25 20.14
CA ILE A 200 -8.02 8.11 19.87
C ILE A 200 -8.82 7.95 21.17
N SER A 201 -8.23 7.33 22.20
CA SER A 201 -8.82 7.21 23.52
C SER A 201 -8.91 8.56 24.24
N ILE A 202 -7.89 9.42 24.13
CA ILE A 202 -7.93 10.79 24.66
C ILE A 202 -9.04 11.60 23.99
N VAL A 203 -9.14 11.52 22.64
CA VAL A 203 -10.22 12.18 21.90
C VAL A 203 -11.59 11.68 22.38
N TYR A 204 -11.73 10.37 22.61
CA TYR A 204 -12.97 9.78 23.13
C TYR A 204 -13.29 10.27 24.55
N ILE A 205 -12.31 10.31 25.44
CA ILE A 205 -12.50 10.76 26.82
C ILE A 205 -12.91 12.24 26.86
N ARG A 206 -12.27 13.09 26.06
CA ARG A 206 -12.62 14.52 25.95
C ARG A 206 -14.00 14.73 25.33
N GLY A 207 -14.41 13.87 24.38
CA GLY A 207 -15.74 13.92 23.74
C GLY A 207 -16.87 13.24 24.51
N ARG A 208 -16.63 12.72 25.72
CA ARG A 208 -17.66 11.99 26.49
C ARG A 208 -18.90 12.84 26.82
N GLY A 209 -18.75 14.16 27.01
CA GLY A 209 -19.87 15.07 27.22
C GLY A 209 -20.86 15.03 26.05
N THR A 210 -20.38 15.24 24.85
CA THR A 210 -21.18 15.16 23.60
C THR A 210 -21.85 13.80 23.41
N VAL A 211 -21.15 12.71 23.74
CA VAL A 211 -21.76 11.36 23.69
C VAL A 211 -22.88 11.21 24.69
N LYS A 212 -22.73 11.74 25.93
CA LYS A 212 -23.77 11.70 26.94
C LYS A 212 -24.99 12.53 26.54
N GLU A 213 -24.80 13.72 25.99
CA GLU A 213 -25.87 14.55 25.44
C GLU A 213 -26.64 13.82 24.33
N GLU A 214 -25.93 13.22 23.37
CA GLU A 214 -26.57 12.43 22.31
C GLU A 214 -27.40 11.27 22.88
N LEU A 215 -26.90 10.57 23.90
CA LEU A 215 -27.65 9.48 24.57
C LEU A 215 -28.94 9.96 25.22
N SER A 216 -28.99 11.20 25.74
CA SER A 216 -30.20 11.79 26.30
C SER A 216 -31.24 12.19 25.24
N LEU A 217 -30.79 12.41 24.00
CA LEU A 217 -31.64 12.77 22.85
C LEU A 217 -32.30 11.56 22.17
N THR A 218 -32.07 10.35 22.66
CA THR A 218 -32.65 9.13 22.08
C THR A 218 -34.17 9.15 22.18
N LYS A 219 -34.85 9.26 21.04
CA LYS A 219 -36.33 9.31 20.96
C LYS A 219 -36.96 7.92 20.79
N ILE A 220 -36.26 7.02 20.15
CA ILE A 220 -36.70 5.66 19.83
C ILE A 220 -35.60 4.70 20.32
N SER A 221 -35.97 3.68 21.05
CA SER A 221 -35.02 2.63 21.47
C SER A 221 -35.71 1.29 21.30
N ASP A 222 -35.45 0.65 20.14
CA ASP A 222 -35.82 -0.76 19.93
C ASP A 222 -34.95 -1.64 20.83
N ASP A 223 -35.45 -2.84 21.18
CA ASP A 223 -34.63 -3.83 21.90
C ASP A 223 -33.65 -4.50 20.95
N TYR A 224 -32.57 -3.75 20.58
CA TYR A 224 -31.50 -4.28 19.77
C TYR A 224 -30.58 -5.13 20.64
N ARG A 225 -30.88 -6.44 20.64
CA ARG A 225 -30.21 -7.44 21.51
C ARG A 225 -28.75 -7.62 21.13
N VAL A 226 -27.90 -7.92 22.14
CA VAL A 226 -26.44 -8.13 21.92
C VAL A 226 -26.18 -9.20 20.86
N ASN A 227 -26.93 -10.32 20.87
CA ASN A 227 -26.78 -11.39 19.88
C ASN A 227 -27.09 -10.95 18.44
N GLN A 228 -28.07 -10.03 18.28
CA GLN A 228 -28.36 -9.44 16.97
C GLN A 228 -27.24 -8.52 16.51
N ILE A 229 -26.71 -7.69 17.42
CA ILE A 229 -25.56 -6.81 17.14
C ILE A 229 -24.35 -7.65 16.67
N ILE A 230 -24.03 -8.72 17.41
CA ILE A 230 -22.91 -9.62 17.02
C ILE A 230 -23.19 -10.24 15.65
N LYS A 231 -24.40 -10.76 15.39
CA LYS A 231 -24.78 -11.34 14.11
C LYS A 231 -24.61 -10.33 12.96
N ASP A 232 -25.13 -9.11 13.14
CA ASP A 232 -25.07 -8.06 12.11
C ASP A 232 -23.63 -7.58 11.86
N LEU A 233 -22.83 -7.43 12.93
CA LEU A 233 -21.40 -7.13 12.83
C LEU A 233 -20.67 -8.22 12.01
N LEU A 234 -20.89 -9.50 12.31
CA LEU A 234 -20.25 -10.61 11.62
C LEU A 234 -20.71 -10.74 10.16
N LEU A 235 -22.01 -10.58 9.89
CA LEU A 235 -22.56 -10.64 8.54
C LEU A 235 -21.95 -9.55 7.61
N ILE A 236 -21.61 -8.38 8.17
CA ILE A 236 -20.99 -7.31 7.40
C ILE A 236 -19.46 -7.50 7.36
N SER A 237 -18.83 -7.80 8.51
CA SER A 237 -17.36 -7.82 8.60
C SER A 237 -16.73 -9.03 7.92
N ILE A 238 -17.33 -10.23 7.99
CA ILE A 238 -16.72 -11.45 7.43
C ILE A 238 -16.48 -11.36 5.93
N PRO A 239 -17.46 -10.99 5.06
CA PRO A 239 -17.22 -10.88 3.63
C PRO A 239 -16.13 -9.86 3.28
N ILE A 240 -16.10 -8.73 4.01
CA ILE A 240 -15.10 -7.67 3.83
C ILE A 240 -13.72 -8.18 4.24
N THR A 241 -13.63 -8.88 5.38
CA THR A 241 -12.38 -9.46 5.89
C THR A 241 -11.83 -10.51 4.93
N ILE A 242 -12.67 -11.40 4.40
CA ILE A 242 -12.25 -12.41 3.39
C ILE A 242 -11.63 -11.70 2.18
N GLY A 243 -12.31 -10.69 1.64
CA GLY A 243 -11.79 -9.93 0.50
C GLY A 243 -10.46 -9.22 0.82
N ALA A 244 -10.36 -8.59 1.98
CA ALA A 244 -9.16 -7.89 2.42
C ALA A 244 -7.98 -8.84 2.73
N SER A 245 -8.25 -10.09 3.12
CA SER A 245 -7.24 -11.07 3.48
C SER A 245 -6.51 -11.69 2.27
N VAL A 246 -7.04 -11.54 1.06
CA VAL A 246 -6.44 -12.13 -0.15
C VAL A 246 -4.98 -11.71 -0.32
N VAL A 247 -4.68 -10.42 -0.23
CA VAL A 247 -3.31 -9.91 -0.41
C VAL A 247 -2.38 -10.37 0.71
N PRO A 248 -2.70 -10.22 2.01
CA PRO A 248 -1.87 -10.74 3.09
C PRO A 248 -1.66 -12.27 3.05
N ILE A 249 -2.67 -13.04 2.65
CA ILE A 249 -2.52 -14.49 2.43
C ILE A 249 -1.47 -14.75 1.34
N MET A 250 -1.57 -14.05 0.21
CA MET A 250 -0.62 -14.20 -0.89
C MET A 250 0.80 -13.79 -0.51
N ASP A 251 0.96 -12.70 0.26
CA ASP A 251 2.27 -12.29 0.75
C ASP A 251 2.88 -13.32 1.73
N THR A 252 2.03 -13.96 2.55
CA THR A 252 2.46 -15.05 3.45
C THR A 252 2.84 -16.31 2.67
N ILE A 253 2.06 -16.69 1.66
CA ILE A 253 2.37 -17.83 0.78
C ILE A 253 3.70 -17.56 0.04
N ASP A 254 3.88 -16.36 -0.50
CA ASP A 254 5.11 -15.95 -1.20
C ASP A 254 6.34 -16.03 -0.28
N LEU A 255 6.22 -15.57 0.97
CA LEU A 255 7.25 -15.72 2.00
C LEU A 255 7.65 -17.18 2.18
N VAL A 256 6.68 -18.07 2.43
CA VAL A 256 6.92 -19.50 2.68
C VAL A 256 7.57 -20.17 1.47
N ILE A 257 7.06 -19.90 0.26
CA ILE A 257 7.57 -20.48 -0.98
C ILE A 257 9.00 -20.03 -1.21
N VAL A 258 9.27 -18.73 -1.16
CA VAL A 258 10.58 -18.18 -1.51
C VAL A 258 11.65 -18.72 -0.56
N LEU A 259 11.42 -18.65 0.76
CA LEU A 259 12.41 -19.15 1.74
C LEU A 259 12.67 -20.64 1.57
N LYS A 260 11.62 -21.46 1.46
CA LYS A 260 11.77 -22.92 1.32
C LYS A 260 12.41 -23.33 0.00
N GLN A 261 12.08 -22.66 -1.12
CA GLN A 261 12.68 -23.01 -2.40
C GLN A 261 14.17 -22.62 -2.45
N LEU A 262 14.56 -21.45 -1.90
CA LEU A 262 15.97 -21.08 -1.80
C LEU A 262 16.75 -22.08 -0.94
N GLN A 263 16.20 -22.50 0.21
CA GLN A 263 16.85 -23.51 1.06
C GLN A 263 16.93 -24.88 0.37
N SER A 264 15.92 -25.26 -0.41
CA SER A 264 15.91 -26.53 -1.16
C SER A 264 16.98 -26.63 -2.24
N ILE A 265 17.50 -25.51 -2.74
CA ILE A 265 18.58 -25.44 -3.73
C ILE A 265 19.96 -25.18 -3.08
N GLY A 266 20.06 -25.29 -1.74
CA GLY A 266 21.33 -25.27 -1.01
C GLY A 266 21.70 -23.95 -0.34
N TYR A 267 20.83 -22.93 -0.36
CA TYR A 267 21.08 -21.71 0.42
C TYR A 267 20.89 -21.97 1.91
N THR A 268 21.78 -21.43 2.74
CA THR A 268 21.59 -21.41 4.20
C THR A 268 20.38 -20.56 4.57
N GLU A 269 19.84 -20.75 5.78
CA GLU A 269 18.75 -19.94 6.32
C GLU A 269 19.06 -18.43 6.24
N GLU A 270 20.28 -18.03 6.63
CA GLU A 270 20.72 -16.64 6.64
C GLU A 270 20.81 -16.04 5.24
N LEU A 271 21.39 -16.78 4.28
CA LEU A 271 21.48 -16.31 2.89
C LEU A 271 20.11 -16.21 2.22
N ALA A 272 19.25 -17.21 2.40
CA ALA A 272 17.87 -17.17 1.90
C ALA A 272 17.09 -15.99 2.47
N ASN A 273 17.25 -15.74 3.78
CA ASN A 273 16.66 -14.61 4.47
C ASN A 273 17.18 -13.26 3.95
N GLY A 274 18.50 -13.13 3.77
CA GLY A 274 19.11 -11.92 3.21
C GLY A 274 18.62 -11.62 1.79
N LEU A 275 18.53 -12.63 0.91
CA LEU A 275 17.96 -12.49 -0.44
C LEU A 275 16.50 -12.07 -0.41
N TYR A 276 15.70 -12.62 0.52
CA TYR A 276 14.32 -12.19 0.72
C TYR A 276 14.23 -10.74 1.22
N GLY A 277 15.16 -10.34 2.10
CA GLY A 277 15.33 -8.95 2.54
C GLY A 277 15.62 -8.00 1.38
N ASN A 278 16.50 -8.39 0.46
CA ASN A 278 16.80 -7.62 -0.76
C ASN A 278 15.56 -7.46 -1.65
N LEU A 279 14.80 -8.54 -1.83
CA LEU A 279 13.58 -8.53 -2.66
C LEU A 279 12.47 -7.68 -2.04
N LYS A 280 12.05 -8.01 -0.81
CA LYS A 280 10.86 -7.41 -0.17
C LYS A 280 11.19 -6.13 0.62
N GLY A 281 12.35 -6.11 1.28
CA GLY A 281 12.76 -5.00 2.14
C GLY A 281 13.32 -3.81 1.38
N MET A 282 14.10 -4.05 0.34
CA MET A 282 14.81 -3.01 -0.41
C MET A 282 14.18 -2.74 -1.78
N ALA A 283 14.24 -3.70 -2.72
CA ALA A 283 13.78 -3.48 -4.08
C ALA A 283 12.28 -3.19 -4.18
N SER A 284 11.42 -4.00 -3.49
CA SER A 284 9.97 -3.79 -3.50
C SER A 284 9.55 -2.47 -2.84
N THR A 285 10.34 -1.93 -1.92
CA THR A 285 10.08 -0.62 -1.31
C THR A 285 10.08 0.48 -2.37
N LEU A 286 11.03 0.45 -3.30
CA LEU A 286 11.17 1.47 -4.34
C LEU A 286 10.06 1.40 -5.39
N ILE A 287 9.64 0.21 -5.78
CA ILE A 287 8.54 0.05 -6.75
C ILE A 287 7.17 0.46 -6.18
N ASN A 288 7.01 0.45 -4.86
CA ASN A 288 5.77 0.87 -4.21
C ASN A 288 5.64 2.41 -4.08
N LEU A 289 6.71 3.18 -4.26
CA LEU A 289 6.66 4.65 -4.17
C LEU A 289 5.76 5.28 -5.26
N PRO A 290 5.90 4.94 -6.56
CA PRO A 290 5.01 5.46 -7.60
C PRO A 290 3.53 5.10 -7.39
N GLN A 291 3.25 3.98 -6.74
CA GLN A 291 1.89 3.55 -6.42
C GLN A 291 1.13 4.56 -5.56
N VAL A 292 1.82 5.31 -4.70
CA VAL A 292 1.19 6.34 -3.84
C VAL A 292 0.47 7.39 -4.69
N LEU A 293 1.09 7.80 -5.81
CA LEU A 293 0.49 8.76 -6.75
C LEU A 293 -0.70 8.15 -7.49
N SER A 294 -0.60 6.88 -7.88
CA SER A 294 -1.71 6.17 -8.56
C SER A 294 -2.93 5.99 -7.66
N VAL A 295 -2.74 5.81 -6.35
CA VAL A 295 -3.84 5.78 -5.38
C VAL A 295 -4.59 7.12 -5.34
N ALA A 296 -3.87 8.24 -5.39
CA ALA A 296 -4.51 9.56 -5.42
C ALA A 296 -5.39 9.75 -6.67
N ILE A 297 -4.93 9.28 -7.82
CA ILE A 297 -5.71 9.26 -9.08
C ILE A 297 -6.94 8.35 -8.92
N ALA A 298 -6.75 7.13 -8.41
CA ALA A 298 -7.82 6.16 -8.21
C ALA A 298 -8.98 6.71 -7.34
N ILE A 299 -8.64 7.42 -6.26
CA ILE A 299 -9.63 8.07 -5.38
C ILE A 299 -10.49 9.08 -6.15
N SER A 300 -9.93 9.80 -7.12
CA SER A 300 -10.67 10.79 -7.93
C SER A 300 -11.49 10.14 -9.04
N LEU A 301 -11.02 9.02 -9.60
CA LEU A 301 -11.69 8.33 -10.71
C LEU A 301 -13.01 7.68 -10.31
N VAL A 302 -13.08 7.03 -9.14
CA VAL A 302 -14.30 6.34 -8.69
C VAL A 302 -15.53 7.24 -8.71
N PRO A 303 -15.57 8.41 -8.03
CA PRO A 303 -16.76 9.26 -8.04
C PRO A 303 -17.01 9.92 -9.40
N ALA A 304 -15.98 10.23 -10.18
CA ALA A 304 -16.13 10.83 -11.50
C ALA A 304 -16.85 9.87 -12.46
N ILE A 305 -16.37 8.62 -12.54
CA ILE A 305 -16.96 7.58 -13.38
C ILE A 305 -18.37 7.20 -12.90
N SER A 306 -18.56 7.07 -11.58
CA SER A 306 -19.90 6.75 -11.02
C SER A 306 -20.94 7.82 -11.41
N ARG A 307 -20.58 9.11 -11.41
CA ARG A 307 -21.47 10.20 -11.83
C ARG A 307 -21.78 10.14 -13.32
N ALA A 308 -20.76 9.98 -14.17
CA ALA A 308 -20.95 9.87 -15.61
C ALA A 308 -21.80 8.64 -15.98
N ASN A 309 -21.57 7.50 -15.32
CA ASN A 309 -22.33 6.27 -15.49
C ASN A 309 -23.80 6.44 -15.07
N ALA A 310 -24.05 7.08 -13.91
CA ALA A 310 -25.41 7.37 -13.42
C ALA A 310 -26.19 8.31 -14.36
N ARG A 311 -25.51 9.28 -14.97
CA ARG A 311 -26.09 10.19 -15.97
C ARG A 311 -26.24 9.55 -17.36
N LYS A 312 -25.76 8.31 -17.55
CA LYS A 312 -25.70 7.62 -18.84
C LYS A 312 -24.96 8.44 -19.93
N ASN A 313 -24.07 9.34 -19.51
CA ASN A 313 -23.24 10.14 -20.40
C ASN A 313 -22.00 9.32 -20.81
N ARG A 314 -22.17 8.58 -21.91
CA ARG A 314 -21.16 7.66 -22.40
C ARG A 314 -19.88 8.36 -22.82
N ARG A 315 -19.98 9.52 -23.49
CA ARG A 315 -18.82 10.27 -23.97
C ARG A 315 -17.97 10.79 -22.80
N GLU A 316 -18.59 11.43 -21.82
CA GLU A 316 -17.93 11.88 -20.60
C GLU A 316 -17.25 10.72 -19.86
N MET A 317 -17.91 9.56 -19.80
CA MET A 317 -17.34 8.36 -19.15
C MET A 317 -16.11 7.84 -19.92
N GLU A 318 -16.16 7.79 -21.27
CA GLU A 318 -15.05 7.35 -22.12
C GLU A 318 -13.84 8.31 -21.99
N ASP A 319 -14.07 9.60 -21.94
CA ASP A 319 -13.04 10.63 -21.78
C ASP A 319 -12.36 10.51 -20.40
N ILE A 320 -13.13 10.37 -19.31
CA ILE A 320 -12.60 10.18 -17.95
C ILE A 320 -11.76 8.89 -17.86
N ILE A 321 -12.24 7.77 -18.44
CA ILE A 321 -11.51 6.50 -18.43
C ILE A 321 -10.21 6.62 -19.20
N SER A 322 -10.23 7.17 -20.41
CA SER A 322 -9.04 7.34 -21.26
C SER A 322 -8.00 8.23 -20.59
N SER A 323 -8.43 9.38 -20.05
CA SER A 323 -7.56 10.29 -19.31
C SER A 323 -7.01 9.63 -18.03
N GLY A 324 -7.84 8.88 -17.30
CA GLY A 324 -7.41 8.17 -16.11
C GLY A 324 -6.29 7.13 -16.39
N ILE A 325 -6.45 6.33 -17.46
CA ILE A 325 -5.42 5.37 -17.89
C ILE A 325 -4.17 6.12 -18.36
N ARG A 326 -4.33 7.17 -19.17
CA ARG A 326 -3.22 7.99 -19.68
C ARG A 326 -2.40 8.61 -18.54
N ILE A 327 -3.03 9.30 -17.59
CA ILE A 327 -2.33 9.91 -16.44
C ILE A 327 -1.61 8.85 -15.61
N THR A 328 -2.22 7.68 -15.44
CA THR A 328 -1.57 6.55 -14.74
C THR A 328 -0.29 6.12 -15.45
N LEU A 329 -0.31 6.01 -16.77
CA LEU A 329 0.86 5.65 -17.58
C LEU A 329 1.89 6.78 -17.63
N LEU A 330 1.47 8.05 -17.63
CA LEU A 330 2.36 9.21 -17.52
C LEU A 330 3.16 9.20 -16.20
N ILE A 331 2.72 8.52 -15.18
CA ILE A 331 3.44 8.32 -13.91
C ILE A 331 4.17 6.98 -13.90
N GLY A 332 3.49 5.91 -14.29
CA GLY A 332 4.00 4.54 -14.19
C GLY A 332 5.16 4.24 -15.13
N LEU A 333 5.09 4.69 -16.39
CA LEU A 333 6.12 4.43 -17.40
C LEU A 333 7.47 5.10 -17.06
N PRO A 334 7.55 6.42 -16.77
CA PRO A 334 8.82 7.04 -16.43
C PRO A 334 9.39 6.50 -15.11
N ALA A 335 8.55 6.20 -14.13
CA ALA A 335 9.00 5.57 -12.89
C ALA A 335 9.60 4.18 -13.14
N ALA A 336 8.95 3.35 -13.96
CA ALA A 336 9.46 2.03 -14.30
C ALA A 336 10.79 2.10 -15.07
N LEU A 337 10.80 2.85 -16.17
CA LEU A 337 11.98 2.93 -17.04
C LEU A 337 13.14 3.69 -16.39
N GLY A 338 12.84 4.70 -15.55
CA GLY A 338 13.83 5.40 -14.76
C GLY A 338 14.47 4.50 -13.70
N LEU A 339 13.65 3.73 -12.97
CA LEU A 339 14.14 2.73 -12.01
C LEU A 339 14.94 1.61 -12.70
N TYR A 340 14.56 1.21 -13.91
CA TYR A 340 15.33 0.24 -14.71
C TYR A 340 16.69 0.80 -15.12
N ALA A 341 16.70 1.97 -15.76
CA ALA A 341 17.90 2.58 -16.32
C ALA A 341 18.93 2.97 -15.23
N LEU A 342 18.46 3.40 -14.08
CA LEU A 342 19.30 3.84 -12.95
C LEU A 342 19.24 2.88 -11.75
N ALA A 343 18.90 1.59 -11.97
CA ALA A 343 18.70 0.63 -10.88
C ALA A 343 19.92 0.54 -9.95
N ARG A 344 21.11 0.30 -10.48
CA ARG A 344 22.35 0.20 -9.69
C ARG A 344 22.71 1.53 -9.02
N PRO A 345 22.79 2.67 -9.73
CA PRO A 345 23.05 3.97 -9.11
C PRO A 345 22.09 4.34 -7.98
N ILE A 346 20.79 4.06 -8.15
CA ILE A 346 19.77 4.32 -7.12
C ILE A 346 19.98 3.44 -5.89
N ILE A 347 20.27 2.15 -6.06
CA ILE A 347 20.55 1.24 -4.94
C ILE A 347 21.82 1.65 -4.20
N GLU A 348 22.90 1.98 -4.92
CA GLU A 348 24.15 2.50 -4.32
C GLU A 348 23.93 3.80 -3.55
N LEU A 349 23.07 4.69 -4.06
CA LEU A 349 22.74 5.94 -3.39
C LEU A 349 21.95 5.73 -2.09
N LEU A 350 20.91 4.89 -2.14
CA LEU A 350 19.94 4.75 -1.07
C LEU A 350 20.37 3.74 0.00
N TYR A 351 21.08 2.67 -0.39
CA TYR A 351 21.47 1.54 0.49
C TYR A 351 22.99 1.44 0.65
N TYR A 352 23.67 2.57 0.71
CA TYR A 352 25.12 2.74 0.64
C TYR A 352 25.92 2.07 1.77
N LYS A 353 25.29 1.66 2.87
CA LYS A 353 25.95 0.94 3.97
C LYS A 353 25.97 -0.59 3.79
N ASN A 354 25.32 -1.10 2.73
CA ASN A 354 25.34 -2.52 2.42
C ASN A 354 26.59 -2.89 1.62
N ASP A 355 26.98 -4.16 1.65
CA ASP A 355 28.07 -4.72 0.86
C ASP A 355 27.75 -4.69 -0.65
N MET A 356 28.78 -4.81 -1.47
CA MET A 356 28.67 -4.70 -2.93
C MET A 356 27.81 -5.81 -3.52
N ASP A 357 27.87 -7.03 -2.98
CA ASP A 357 27.05 -8.16 -3.45
C ASP A 357 25.57 -7.92 -3.20
N THR A 358 25.22 -7.41 -2.02
CA THR A 358 23.85 -6.98 -1.70
C THR A 358 23.37 -5.87 -2.64
N ILE A 359 24.22 -4.88 -2.93
CA ILE A 359 23.90 -3.79 -3.86
C ILE A 359 23.64 -4.34 -5.27
N ILE A 360 24.53 -5.19 -5.80
CA ILE A 360 24.39 -5.76 -7.14
C ILE A 360 23.14 -6.63 -7.23
N ASN A 361 22.90 -7.51 -6.26
CA ASN A 361 21.73 -8.38 -6.23
C ASN A 361 20.43 -7.57 -6.13
N THR A 362 20.38 -6.56 -5.26
CA THR A 362 19.21 -5.70 -5.10
C THR A 362 18.96 -4.86 -6.37
N ALA A 363 20.02 -4.39 -7.02
CA ALA A 363 19.91 -3.66 -8.30
C ALA A 363 19.31 -4.52 -9.41
N LYS A 364 19.75 -5.78 -9.55
CA LYS A 364 19.16 -6.74 -10.48
C LYS A 364 17.69 -7.02 -10.16
N LEU A 365 17.36 -7.21 -8.88
CA LEU A 365 15.97 -7.36 -8.43
C LEU A 365 15.12 -6.13 -8.78
N LEU A 366 15.66 -4.93 -8.54
CA LEU A 366 14.99 -3.68 -8.88
C LEU A 366 14.78 -3.55 -10.39
N SER A 367 15.76 -3.91 -11.21
CA SER A 367 15.63 -3.90 -12.67
C SER A 367 14.48 -4.79 -13.16
N ILE A 368 14.31 -5.98 -12.58
CA ILE A 368 13.18 -6.86 -12.92
C ILE A 368 11.87 -6.27 -12.42
N LEU A 369 11.82 -5.90 -11.14
CA LEU A 369 10.61 -5.40 -10.49
C LEU A 369 10.13 -4.05 -11.03
N SER A 370 11.02 -3.25 -11.63
CA SER A 370 10.68 -1.93 -12.19
C SER A 370 9.58 -2.02 -13.25
N PHE A 371 9.58 -3.07 -14.09
CA PHE A 371 8.48 -3.31 -15.04
C PHE A 371 7.15 -3.57 -14.33
N GLY A 372 7.20 -4.13 -13.12
CA GLY A 372 6.02 -4.31 -12.27
C GLY A 372 5.34 -2.99 -11.89
N VAL A 373 6.05 -1.86 -11.89
CA VAL A 373 5.48 -0.54 -11.58
C VAL A 373 4.40 -0.16 -12.58
N ILE A 374 4.62 -0.44 -13.89
CA ILE A 374 3.65 -0.15 -14.95
C ILE A 374 2.34 -0.89 -14.66
N PHE A 375 2.44 -2.18 -14.40
CA PHE A 375 1.28 -3.03 -14.15
C PHE A 375 0.60 -2.72 -12.82
N LEU A 376 1.39 -2.46 -11.76
CA LEU A 376 0.87 -2.13 -10.44
C LEU A 376 0.07 -0.82 -10.44
N THR A 377 0.57 0.20 -11.14
CA THR A 377 -0.14 1.48 -11.28
C THR A 377 -1.40 1.33 -12.13
N LEU A 378 -1.35 0.52 -13.20
CA LEU A 378 -2.51 0.20 -14.01
C LEU A 378 -3.57 -0.58 -13.23
N VAL A 379 -3.21 -1.63 -12.49
CA VAL A 379 -4.14 -2.37 -11.63
C VAL A 379 -4.87 -1.42 -10.68
N GLN A 380 -4.17 -0.47 -10.07
CA GLN A 380 -4.77 0.48 -9.14
C GLN A 380 -5.85 1.34 -9.79
N SER A 381 -5.56 1.92 -10.97
CA SER A 381 -6.49 2.80 -11.68
C SER A 381 -7.61 2.04 -12.38
N LEU A 382 -7.30 0.90 -13.02
CA LEU A 382 -8.31 0.06 -13.67
C LEU A 382 -9.30 -0.54 -12.65
N SER A 383 -8.81 -0.92 -11.46
CA SER A 383 -9.69 -1.35 -10.35
C SER A 383 -10.63 -0.22 -9.91
N ALA A 384 -10.13 1.02 -9.81
CA ALA A 384 -10.96 2.18 -9.48
C ALA A 384 -12.01 2.46 -10.58
N ILE A 385 -11.64 2.31 -11.86
CA ILE A 385 -12.56 2.43 -13.00
C ILE A 385 -13.68 1.39 -12.91
N LEU A 386 -13.33 0.12 -12.68
CA LEU A 386 -14.31 -0.97 -12.54
C LEU A 386 -15.23 -0.77 -11.33
N GLN A 387 -14.70 -0.27 -10.20
CA GLN A 387 -15.51 0.11 -9.04
C GLN A 387 -16.50 1.24 -9.39
N GLY A 388 -16.05 2.27 -10.10
CA GLY A 388 -16.89 3.38 -10.58
C GLY A 388 -17.98 2.92 -11.56
N LEU A 389 -17.72 1.87 -12.35
CA LEU A 389 -18.69 1.22 -13.22
C LEU A 389 -19.67 0.28 -12.47
N GLY A 390 -19.58 0.18 -11.14
CA GLY A 390 -20.44 -0.69 -10.32
C GLY A 390 -20.04 -2.18 -10.35
N ARG A 391 -18.78 -2.48 -10.66
CA ARG A 391 -18.24 -3.84 -10.76
C ARG A 391 -17.06 -4.10 -9.82
N PRO A 392 -17.19 -3.87 -8.50
CA PRO A 392 -16.04 -3.94 -7.56
C PRO A 392 -15.46 -5.35 -7.37
N ILE A 393 -16.21 -6.40 -7.65
CA ILE A 393 -15.75 -7.80 -7.51
C ILE A 393 -14.78 -8.18 -8.64
N VAL A 394 -14.95 -7.61 -9.84
CA VAL A 394 -14.17 -8.00 -11.03
C VAL A 394 -12.66 -7.82 -10.83
N PRO A 395 -12.14 -6.65 -10.38
CA PRO A 395 -10.70 -6.50 -10.16
C PRO A 395 -10.17 -7.41 -9.04
N ALA A 396 -10.97 -7.73 -8.03
CA ALA A 396 -10.57 -8.67 -6.99
C ALA A 396 -10.35 -10.09 -7.56
N VAL A 397 -11.24 -10.55 -8.43
CA VAL A 397 -11.11 -11.85 -9.13
C VAL A 397 -9.89 -11.83 -10.06
N ASN A 398 -9.70 -10.76 -10.84
CA ASN A 398 -8.57 -10.64 -11.76
C ASN A 398 -7.23 -10.62 -11.00
N LEU A 399 -7.16 -9.92 -9.87
CA LEU A 399 -5.98 -9.94 -9.00
C LEU A 399 -5.74 -11.32 -8.41
N PHE A 400 -6.79 -12.06 -8.04
CA PHE A 400 -6.66 -13.43 -7.54
C PHE A 400 -6.10 -14.38 -8.62
N VAL A 401 -6.53 -14.25 -9.88
CA VAL A 401 -5.94 -15.01 -10.99
C VAL A 401 -4.45 -14.71 -11.15
N GLY A 402 -4.06 -13.43 -11.09
CA GLY A 402 -2.66 -13.01 -11.09
C GLY A 402 -1.88 -13.61 -9.92
N ALA A 403 -2.49 -13.64 -8.75
CA ALA A 403 -1.91 -14.19 -7.54
C ALA A 403 -1.67 -15.71 -7.62
N VAL A 404 -2.60 -16.47 -8.20
CA VAL A 404 -2.42 -17.91 -8.46
C VAL A 404 -1.25 -18.15 -9.43
N ALA A 405 -1.17 -17.36 -10.50
CA ALA A 405 -0.03 -17.44 -11.44
C ALA A 405 1.30 -17.12 -10.73
N LYS A 406 1.31 -16.13 -9.82
CA LYS A 406 2.49 -15.80 -9.00
C LYS A 406 2.94 -16.99 -8.15
N VAL A 407 2.02 -17.66 -7.47
CA VAL A 407 2.35 -18.83 -6.64
C VAL A 407 3.03 -19.92 -7.48
N ILE A 408 2.46 -20.26 -8.62
CA ILE A 408 2.98 -21.29 -9.52
C ILE A 408 4.37 -20.90 -10.03
N LEU A 409 4.52 -19.67 -10.53
CA LEU A 409 5.79 -19.19 -11.08
C LEU A 409 6.86 -19.01 -9.99
N SER A 410 6.49 -18.49 -8.81
CA SER A 410 7.42 -18.35 -7.69
C SER A 410 7.93 -19.72 -7.24
N TYR A 411 7.05 -20.72 -7.12
CA TYR A 411 7.43 -22.07 -6.76
C TYR A 411 8.36 -22.73 -7.79
N THR A 412 8.05 -22.61 -9.06
CA THR A 412 8.82 -23.26 -10.14
C THR A 412 10.14 -22.55 -10.43
N LEU A 413 10.12 -21.22 -10.57
CA LEU A 413 11.31 -20.45 -10.99
C LEU A 413 12.33 -20.28 -9.87
N THR A 414 11.88 -20.09 -8.61
CA THR A 414 12.82 -19.92 -7.49
C THR A 414 13.59 -21.21 -7.18
N ARG A 415 13.06 -22.37 -7.56
CA ARG A 415 13.72 -23.67 -7.41
C ARG A 415 14.86 -23.89 -8.42
N ILE A 416 14.96 -23.08 -9.47
CA ILE A 416 16.02 -23.21 -10.47
C ILE A 416 17.25 -22.44 -9.96
N PRO A 417 18.42 -23.12 -9.70
CA PRO A 417 19.59 -22.47 -9.09
C PRO A 417 20.10 -21.24 -9.84
N GLN A 418 20.00 -21.21 -11.18
CA GLN A 418 20.45 -20.10 -12.02
C GLN A 418 19.50 -18.89 -11.93
N ILE A 419 18.23 -19.10 -11.59
CA ILE A 419 17.21 -18.07 -11.49
C ILE A 419 17.04 -17.63 -10.03
N ASN A 420 16.98 -18.57 -9.09
CA ASN A 420 16.86 -18.35 -7.62
C ASN A 420 15.85 -17.25 -7.24
N ILE A 421 16.24 -16.26 -6.42
CA ILE A 421 15.39 -15.16 -5.95
C ILE A 421 14.81 -14.29 -7.08
N TYR A 422 15.48 -14.24 -8.25
CA TYR A 422 14.97 -13.46 -9.40
C TYR A 422 13.67 -14.06 -9.95
N GLY A 423 13.45 -15.37 -9.78
CA GLY A 423 12.19 -16.04 -10.11
C GLY A 423 10.99 -15.47 -9.32
N ALA A 424 11.19 -15.16 -8.05
CA ALA A 424 10.17 -14.51 -7.23
C ALA A 424 9.89 -13.07 -7.67
N ALA A 425 10.92 -12.33 -8.12
CA ALA A 425 10.75 -11.00 -8.70
C ALA A 425 9.94 -11.07 -10.01
N PHE A 426 10.33 -11.97 -10.92
CA PHE A 426 9.64 -12.17 -12.20
C PHE A 426 8.18 -12.61 -12.01
N SER A 427 7.92 -13.54 -11.09
CA SER A 427 6.56 -13.99 -10.76
C SER A 427 5.66 -12.83 -10.28
N THR A 428 6.23 -11.89 -9.52
CA THR A 428 5.52 -10.70 -9.04
C THR A 428 5.14 -9.77 -10.20
N VAL A 429 6.07 -9.52 -11.13
CA VAL A 429 5.81 -8.70 -12.33
C VAL A 429 4.72 -9.35 -13.19
N THR A 430 4.83 -10.67 -13.41
CA THR A 430 3.85 -11.44 -14.20
C THR A 430 2.46 -11.40 -13.57
N ALA A 431 2.36 -11.52 -12.24
CA ALA A 431 1.09 -11.45 -11.53
C ALA A 431 0.36 -10.12 -11.75
N TYR A 432 1.08 -9.00 -11.57
CA TYR A 432 0.51 -7.68 -11.85
C TYR A 432 0.21 -7.49 -13.34
N GLY A 433 1.04 -8.05 -14.23
CA GLY A 433 0.81 -8.06 -15.67
C GLY A 433 -0.52 -8.74 -16.02
N ILE A 434 -0.73 -9.97 -15.55
CA ILE A 434 -1.97 -10.73 -15.76
C ILE A 434 -3.18 -9.94 -15.20
N ALA A 435 -3.10 -9.48 -13.96
CA ALA A 435 -4.17 -8.72 -13.34
C ALA A 435 -4.53 -7.46 -14.13
N SER A 436 -3.53 -6.67 -14.56
CA SER A 436 -3.74 -5.43 -15.32
C SER A 436 -4.34 -5.69 -16.71
N ILE A 437 -3.91 -6.75 -17.40
CA ILE A 437 -4.45 -7.14 -18.70
C ILE A 437 -5.92 -7.57 -18.56
N LEU A 438 -6.24 -8.40 -17.56
CA LEU A 438 -7.61 -8.84 -17.30
C LEU A 438 -8.51 -7.66 -16.90
N ASP A 439 -8.00 -6.73 -16.08
CA ASP A 439 -8.73 -5.50 -15.73
C ASP A 439 -8.98 -4.63 -16.97
N LEU A 440 -7.98 -4.46 -17.86
CA LEU A 440 -8.14 -3.69 -19.09
C LEU A 440 -9.17 -4.30 -20.04
N ILE A 441 -9.17 -5.64 -20.18
CA ILE A 441 -10.18 -6.38 -20.96
C ILE A 441 -11.55 -6.16 -20.33
N SER A 442 -11.65 -6.22 -19.00
CA SER A 442 -12.91 -6.00 -18.27
C SER A 442 -13.42 -4.57 -18.44
N VAL A 443 -12.55 -3.57 -18.37
CA VAL A 443 -12.91 -2.16 -18.62
C VAL A 443 -13.45 -1.99 -20.05
N LYS A 444 -12.75 -2.50 -21.06
CA LYS A 444 -13.24 -2.46 -22.45
C LYS A 444 -14.61 -3.11 -22.61
N LYS A 445 -14.82 -4.26 -21.95
CA LYS A 445 -16.08 -5.00 -22.01
C LYS A 445 -17.25 -4.23 -21.37
N TYR A 446 -17.04 -3.67 -20.17
CA TYR A 446 -18.13 -3.02 -19.42
C TYR A 446 -18.38 -1.57 -19.83
N ALA A 447 -17.32 -0.83 -20.18
CA ALA A 447 -17.46 0.54 -20.71
C ALA A 447 -17.83 0.56 -22.20
N LYS A 448 -17.66 -0.56 -22.94
CA LYS A 448 -17.91 -0.69 -24.40
C LYS A 448 -17.19 0.40 -25.21
N MET A 449 -15.98 0.79 -24.81
CA MET A 449 -15.23 1.90 -25.40
C MET A 449 -14.06 1.40 -26.27
N LYS A 450 -13.62 2.27 -27.17
CA LYS A 450 -12.37 2.11 -27.90
C LYS A 450 -11.31 3.02 -27.27
N LEU A 451 -10.18 2.44 -26.90
CA LEU A 451 -9.03 3.21 -26.41
C LEU A 451 -8.20 3.67 -27.61
N ASP A 452 -7.84 4.94 -27.62
CA ASP A 452 -6.82 5.45 -28.53
C ASP A 452 -5.44 5.01 -28.03
N VAL A 453 -4.96 3.89 -28.61
CA VAL A 453 -3.69 3.29 -28.26
C VAL A 453 -2.51 4.25 -28.47
N MET A 454 -2.62 5.12 -29.49
CA MET A 454 -1.55 6.06 -29.83
C MET A 454 -1.36 7.10 -28.72
N SER A 455 -2.44 7.74 -28.29
CA SER A 455 -2.35 8.80 -27.28
C SER A 455 -2.24 8.27 -25.85
N VAL A 456 -2.85 7.11 -25.57
CA VAL A 456 -2.86 6.53 -24.21
C VAL A 456 -1.59 5.75 -23.89
N PHE A 457 -1.01 5.02 -24.85
CA PHE A 457 0.11 4.12 -24.61
C PHE A 457 1.40 4.52 -25.35
N ILE A 458 1.34 4.75 -26.69
CA ILE A 458 2.54 4.89 -27.50
C ILE A 458 3.28 6.20 -27.23
N LYS A 459 2.59 7.33 -27.24
CA LYS A 459 3.21 8.64 -26.98
C LYS A 459 3.85 8.71 -25.58
N PRO A 460 3.16 8.35 -24.46
CA PRO A 460 3.80 8.28 -23.15
C PRO A 460 4.98 7.33 -23.08
N PHE A 461 4.92 6.18 -23.77
CA PHE A 461 6.01 5.21 -23.80
C PHE A 461 7.27 5.77 -24.49
N ILE A 462 7.12 6.40 -25.66
CA ILE A 462 8.24 7.04 -26.36
C ILE A 462 8.88 8.13 -25.48
N SER A 463 8.07 8.97 -24.82
CA SER A 463 8.57 10.00 -23.91
C SER A 463 9.34 9.42 -22.72
N ALA A 464 8.85 8.31 -22.15
CA ALA A 464 9.48 7.65 -21.02
C ALA A 464 10.79 6.93 -21.43
N VAL A 465 10.84 6.32 -22.61
CA VAL A 465 12.07 5.72 -23.17
C VAL A 465 13.12 6.80 -23.43
N GLY A 466 12.74 7.91 -24.07
CA GLY A 466 13.65 9.04 -24.28
C GLY A 466 14.21 9.59 -22.97
N MET A 467 13.35 9.77 -21.95
CA MET A 467 13.78 10.17 -20.61
C MET A 467 14.80 9.19 -20.02
N ALA A 468 14.50 7.88 -20.04
CA ALA A 468 15.36 6.86 -19.44
C ALA A 468 16.74 6.80 -20.10
N LEU A 469 16.79 6.88 -21.43
CA LEU A 469 18.04 6.94 -22.21
C LEU A 469 18.85 8.17 -21.85
N LEU A 470 18.24 9.36 -21.82
CA LEU A 470 18.92 10.61 -21.51
C LEU A 470 19.38 10.67 -20.05
N ALA A 471 18.60 10.14 -19.10
CA ALA A 471 19.00 10.01 -17.72
C ALA A 471 20.21 9.07 -17.56
N PHE A 472 20.20 7.92 -18.24
CA PHE A 472 21.32 6.98 -18.24
C PHE A 472 22.60 7.60 -18.85
N LEU A 473 22.49 8.26 -20.00
CA LEU A 473 23.60 8.96 -20.63
C LEU A 473 24.16 10.08 -19.74
N SER A 474 23.28 10.86 -19.09
CA SER A 474 23.69 11.89 -18.14
C SER A 474 24.47 11.30 -16.96
N TYR A 475 23.99 10.18 -16.39
CA TYR A 475 24.72 9.47 -15.35
C TYR A 475 26.09 9.00 -15.83
N SER A 476 26.14 8.29 -16.98
CA SER A 476 27.38 7.73 -17.53
C SER A 476 28.43 8.80 -17.83
N PHE A 477 28.01 9.98 -18.28
CA PHE A 477 28.90 11.10 -18.55
C PHE A 477 29.44 11.76 -17.28
N LEU A 478 28.59 11.85 -16.24
CA LEU A 478 28.91 12.58 -15.01
C LEU A 478 29.64 11.73 -13.96
N VAL A 479 29.47 10.40 -13.97
CA VAL A 479 29.97 9.51 -12.92
C VAL A 479 31.47 9.60 -12.71
N ALA A 480 32.24 9.74 -13.79
CA ALA A 480 33.70 9.87 -13.73
C ALA A 480 34.17 11.20 -13.10
N ARG A 481 33.32 12.26 -13.15
CA ARG A 481 33.67 13.61 -12.69
C ARG A 481 33.12 13.94 -11.30
N LEU A 482 31.89 13.50 -11.00
CA LEU A 482 31.14 13.88 -9.79
C LEU A 482 30.97 12.71 -8.80
N GLY A 483 31.43 11.50 -9.18
CA GLY A 483 31.20 10.27 -8.42
C GLY A 483 29.75 9.78 -8.51
N SER A 484 29.51 8.51 -8.09
CA SER A 484 28.23 7.81 -8.31
C SER A 484 27.04 8.52 -7.68
N LYS A 485 27.15 8.98 -6.43
CA LYS A 485 26.02 9.54 -5.66
C LYS A 485 25.48 10.83 -6.27
N LEU A 486 26.36 11.80 -6.53
CA LEU A 486 25.95 13.10 -7.06
C LEU A 486 25.46 12.97 -8.50
N SER A 487 26.14 12.16 -9.29
CA SER A 487 25.73 11.87 -10.69
C SER A 487 24.35 11.22 -10.75
N THR A 488 23.99 10.36 -9.80
CA THR A 488 22.65 9.75 -9.71
C THR A 488 21.58 10.81 -9.45
N VAL A 489 21.82 11.71 -8.49
CA VAL A 489 20.86 12.79 -8.18
C VAL A 489 20.68 13.71 -9.39
N VAL A 490 21.78 14.12 -10.02
CA VAL A 490 21.71 14.97 -11.22
C VAL A 490 21.00 14.27 -12.36
N ALA A 491 21.29 12.99 -12.61
CA ALA A 491 20.64 12.21 -13.66
C ALA A 491 19.12 12.06 -13.44
N ILE A 492 18.68 11.90 -12.19
CA ILE A 492 17.25 11.89 -11.85
C ILE A 492 16.60 13.25 -12.15
N VAL A 493 17.22 14.35 -11.71
CA VAL A 493 16.69 15.70 -11.95
C VAL A 493 16.63 16.01 -13.45
N VAL A 494 17.69 15.72 -14.18
CA VAL A 494 17.75 15.86 -15.65
C VAL A 494 16.66 15.02 -16.30
N GLY A 495 16.49 13.77 -15.87
CA GLY A 495 15.44 12.88 -16.36
C GLY A 495 14.04 13.48 -16.17
N VAL A 496 13.73 14.01 -14.99
CA VAL A 496 12.42 14.65 -14.70
C VAL A 496 12.18 15.85 -15.61
N ILE A 497 13.18 16.71 -15.78
CA ILE A 497 13.06 17.91 -16.65
C ILE A 497 12.85 17.50 -18.10
N LEU A 498 13.68 16.59 -18.60
CA LEU A 498 13.59 16.10 -19.98
C LEU A 498 12.29 15.35 -20.25
N TYR A 499 11.78 14.60 -19.26
CA TYR A 499 10.47 13.95 -19.39
C TYR A 499 9.36 14.98 -19.59
N ALA A 500 9.33 16.04 -18.78
CA ALA A 500 8.36 17.11 -18.93
C ALA A 500 8.42 17.76 -20.34
N VAL A 501 9.63 18.00 -20.85
CA VAL A 501 9.82 18.52 -22.22
C VAL A 501 9.33 17.52 -23.28
N LEU A 502 9.69 16.24 -23.15
CA LEU A 502 9.28 15.21 -24.10
C LEU A 502 7.76 15.00 -24.13
N LEU A 503 7.08 15.11 -22.99
CA LEU A 503 5.61 15.04 -22.91
C LEU A 503 4.95 16.18 -23.71
N LEU A 504 5.52 17.37 -23.66
CA LEU A 504 5.03 18.52 -24.45
C LEU A 504 5.31 18.35 -25.94
N VAL A 505 6.52 17.92 -26.31
CA VAL A 505 6.92 17.72 -27.72
C VAL A 505 6.10 16.61 -28.38
N THR A 506 5.85 15.51 -27.68
CA THR A 506 5.06 14.38 -28.22
C THR A 506 3.55 14.63 -28.18
N GLY A 507 3.09 15.68 -27.51
CA GLY A 507 1.66 15.93 -27.28
C GLY A 507 1.00 14.79 -26.49
N SER A 508 1.71 14.28 -25.47
CA SER A 508 1.23 13.19 -24.60
C SER A 508 0.29 13.66 -23.50
N ILE A 509 0.26 14.97 -23.21
CA ILE A 509 -0.62 15.59 -22.21
C ILE A 509 -1.68 16.40 -22.95
N SER A 510 -2.95 16.23 -22.56
CA SER A 510 -4.06 17.08 -23.01
C SER A 510 -4.49 18.06 -21.92
N SER A 511 -5.20 19.13 -22.31
CA SER A 511 -5.77 20.10 -21.36
C SER A 511 -6.74 19.42 -20.37
N GLU A 512 -7.43 18.36 -20.80
CA GLU A 512 -8.34 17.56 -19.97
C GLU A 512 -7.60 16.79 -18.87
N ASP A 513 -6.40 16.27 -19.17
CA ASP A 513 -5.58 15.55 -18.21
C ASP A 513 -5.14 16.46 -17.07
N LEU A 514 -4.82 17.70 -17.37
CA LEU A 514 -4.44 18.69 -16.38
C LEU A 514 -5.59 18.98 -15.40
N GLY A 515 -6.85 18.96 -15.87
CA GLY A 515 -8.04 19.14 -15.03
C GLY A 515 -8.24 18.04 -13.96
N LEU A 516 -7.71 16.84 -14.18
CA LEU A 516 -7.78 15.74 -13.21
C LEU A 516 -6.67 15.78 -12.14
N LEU A 517 -5.65 16.62 -12.32
CA LEU A 517 -4.56 16.79 -11.35
C LEU A 517 -4.93 17.80 -10.26
N PRO A 518 -4.48 17.62 -9.02
CA PRO A 518 -4.63 18.63 -7.97
C PRO A 518 -3.99 19.96 -8.39
N LYS A 519 -4.77 21.06 -8.43
CA LYS A 519 -4.40 22.38 -8.94
C LYS A 519 -4.15 22.44 -10.46
N GLY A 520 -4.69 21.50 -11.23
CA GLY A 520 -4.54 21.41 -12.68
C GLY A 520 -4.99 22.65 -13.44
N ASP A 521 -6.01 23.38 -12.96
CA ASP A 521 -6.47 24.65 -13.55
C ASP A 521 -5.37 25.73 -13.64
N LYS A 522 -4.42 25.75 -12.66
CA LYS A 522 -3.29 26.68 -12.70
C LYS A 522 -2.21 26.24 -13.69
N LEU A 523 -1.99 24.94 -13.80
CA LEU A 523 -1.06 24.36 -14.76
C LEU A 523 -1.61 24.46 -16.18
N GLY A 524 -2.92 24.24 -16.39
CA GLY A 524 -3.59 24.44 -17.68
C GLY A 524 -3.41 25.87 -18.21
N LYS A 525 -3.68 26.89 -17.37
CA LYS A 525 -3.46 28.29 -17.73
C LYS A 525 -2.02 28.64 -18.08
N LEU A 526 -1.04 28.01 -17.46
CA LEU A 526 0.39 28.18 -17.77
C LEU A 526 0.72 27.56 -19.14
N VAL A 527 0.20 26.37 -19.40
CA VAL A 527 0.44 25.63 -20.66
C VAL A 527 -0.24 26.31 -21.84
N ASP A 528 -1.48 26.79 -21.66
CA ASP A 528 -2.22 27.57 -22.66
C ASP A 528 -1.52 28.90 -22.98
N LYS A 529 -0.97 29.58 -21.94
CA LYS A 529 -0.23 30.83 -22.11
C LYS A 529 1.02 30.68 -22.98
N PHE A 530 1.67 29.50 -22.92
CA PHE A 530 2.88 29.23 -23.71
C PHE A 530 2.58 28.50 -25.04
N LYS A 531 1.29 28.27 -25.40
CA LYS A 531 0.86 27.52 -26.60
C LYS A 531 1.58 26.16 -26.75
N LEU A 532 1.85 25.49 -25.62
CA LEU A 532 2.66 24.28 -25.56
C LEU A 532 1.84 22.99 -25.84
N ILE A 533 0.52 23.08 -25.86
CA ILE A 533 -0.38 21.97 -26.21
C ILE A 533 -1.23 22.42 -27.41
N LYS A 534 -1.33 21.54 -28.43
CA LYS A 534 -2.23 21.67 -29.56
C LYS A 534 -3.61 21.09 -29.24
#